data_6b79e8f14c87681d669abb50e468947d
#
_entry.id   6b79e8f14c87681d669abb50e468947d
#
_cell.length_a   1.000
_cell.length_b   1.000
_cell.length_c   1.000
_cell.angle_alpha   90.00
_cell.angle_beta   90.00
_cell.angle_gamma   90.00
#
_symmetry.space_group_name_H-M   'P 1'
#
loop_
_entity.id
_entity.type
_entity.pdbx_description
1 polymer ?
#
loop_
_entity_poly.entity_id
_entity_poly.type
_entity_poly.pdbx_seq_one_letter_code
_entity_poly.pdbx_strand_id
1 'polypeptide(L)'
;MEYKKFGRKIVDAIEGIDNPAYKVSLDSIRRSHFTLGTLVMANTIYDGFITLCQSKNYLCAIQQIRMQIDNCMTVFASQLVKNQTSFYNHFDKGGALNQLKVKGNALTTNYLLELLDEKYLGIRDIYREGCKWIHPTSKRLNFYYITPLTNGEPTSIVGYKDKEYSIVNGLMADTLLEDICNDMYYAMDILLELVNEQIRLQREEASAVTTGEQLMNNIDEVFDKIGIQVVSDKGNGVIF
;
A
#
# COMPACT_ATOMS: atom_id res chain seq x y z
N MET A 1 8.23 -9.85 18.12
CA MET A 1 7.73 -8.96 17.04
C MET A 1 8.79 -7.89 16.75
N GLU A 2 9.25 -7.79 15.52
CA GLU A 2 10.28 -6.82 15.16
C GLU A 2 9.64 -5.49 14.73
N TYR A 3 9.45 -4.59 15.68
CA TYR A 3 8.80 -3.29 15.48
C TYR A 3 9.47 -2.38 14.44
N LYS A 4 10.75 -2.62 14.12
CA LYS A 4 11.53 -1.80 13.20
C LYS A 4 11.87 -2.50 11.88
N LYS A 5 11.26 -3.67 11.61
CA LYS A 5 11.61 -4.51 10.45
C LYS A 5 11.58 -3.75 9.12
N PHE A 6 10.59 -2.87 8.94
CA PHE A 6 10.41 -2.15 7.68
C PHE A 6 10.90 -0.70 7.71
N GLY A 7 11.22 -0.13 8.87
CA GLY A 7 11.57 1.29 9.00
C GLY A 7 12.68 1.74 8.02
N ARG A 8 13.80 1.02 7.96
CA ARG A 8 14.89 1.36 7.02
C ARG A 8 14.48 1.17 5.56
N LYS A 9 13.80 0.07 5.23
CA LYS A 9 13.32 -0.19 3.87
C LYS A 9 12.35 0.89 3.38
N ILE A 10 11.47 1.40 4.26
CA ILE A 10 10.55 2.50 3.95
C ILE A 10 11.32 3.80 3.71
N VAL A 11 12.29 4.12 4.55
CA VAL A 11 13.14 5.31 4.36
C VAL A 11 13.89 5.24 3.03
N ASP A 12 14.53 4.12 2.73
CA ASP A 12 15.25 3.93 1.46
C ASP A 12 14.29 4.05 0.24
N ALA A 13 13.06 3.56 0.36
CA ALA A 13 12.05 3.70 -0.67
C ALA A 13 11.57 5.15 -0.84
N ILE A 14 11.39 5.90 0.26
CA ILE A 14 11.06 7.33 0.24
C ILE A 14 12.18 8.12 -0.45
N GLU A 15 13.43 7.93 -0.02
CA GLU A 15 14.59 8.59 -0.64
C GLU A 15 14.72 8.26 -2.14
N GLY A 16 14.42 7.00 -2.51
CA GLY A 16 14.47 6.56 -3.91
C GLY A 16 13.40 7.22 -4.77
N ILE A 17 12.15 7.26 -4.33
CA ILE A 17 11.02 7.79 -5.12
C ILE A 17 11.00 9.33 -5.13
N ASP A 18 11.48 9.98 -4.07
CA ASP A 18 11.50 11.45 -3.94
C ASP A 18 12.78 12.08 -4.52
N ASN A 19 13.66 11.29 -5.13
CA ASN A 19 14.90 11.79 -5.69
C ASN A 19 14.62 12.83 -6.80
N PRO A 20 15.08 14.09 -6.64
CA PRO A 20 14.85 15.16 -7.63
C PRO A 20 15.38 14.82 -9.03
N ALA A 21 16.47 14.06 -9.12
CA ALA A 21 17.05 13.64 -10.40
C ALA A 21 16.13 12.75 -11.24
N TYR A 22 15.07 12.19 -10.66
CA TYR A 22 14.12 11.33 -11.37
C TYR A 22 12.78 12.03 -11.69
N LYS A 23 12.61 13.29 -11.28
CA LYS A 23 11.40 14.09 -11.51
C LYS A 23 11.51 14.88 -12.83
N VAL A 24 11.65 14.16 -13.94
CA VAL A 24 11.93 14.74 -15.27
C VAL A 24 10.68 15.01 -16.12
N SER A 25 9.51 14.64 -15.63
CA SER A 25 8.22 14.85 -16.30
C SER A 25 7.11 15.09 -15.29
N LEU A 26 5.96 15.60 -15.75
CA LEU A 26 4.76 15.73 -14.91
C LEU A 26 4.31 14.38 -14.38
N ASP A 27 4.40 13.33 -15.19
CA ASP A 27 4.01 11.98 -14.79
C ASP A 27 4.97 11.39 -13.74
N SER A 28 6.29 11.65 -13.85
CA SER A 28 7.24 11.23 -12.82
C SER A 28 7.04 11.96 -11.49
N ILE A 29 6.70 13.25 -11.51
CA ILE A 29 6.37 14.04 -10.31
C ILE A 29 5.09 13.46 -9.65
N ARG A 30 4.04 13.21 -10.43
CA ARG A 30 2.78 12.64 -9.92
C ARG A 30 2.98 11.23 -9.38
N ARG A 31 3.78 10.41 -10.07
CA ARG A 31 4.17 9.08 -9.59
C ARG A 31 4.86 9.16 -8.22
N SER A 32 5.80 10.11 -8.07
CA SER A 32 6.47 10.35 -6.80
C SER A 32 5.46 10.68 -5.70
N HIS A 33 4.59 11.68 -5.90
CA HIS A 33 3.59 12.08 -4.91
C HIS A 33 2.62 10.95 -4.54
N PHE A 34 2.11 10.23 -5.53
CA PHE A 34 1.22 9.09 -5.34
C PHE A 34 1.89 7.99 -4.51
N THR A 35 3.13 7.63 -4.88
CA THR A 35 3.87 6.56 -4.20
C THR A 35 4.28 6.96 -2.79
N LEU A 36 4.70 8.23 -2.58
CA LEU A 36 4.97 8.76 -1.24
C LEU A 36 3.73 8.71 -0.35
N GLY A 37 2.58 9.16 -0.86
CA GLY A 37 1.31 9.09 -0.12
C GLY A 37 0.97 7.65 0.28
N THR A 38 1.20 6.70 -0.62
CA THR A 38 0.98 5.27 -0.35
C THR A 38 1.95 4.73 0.71
N LEU A 39 3.23 5.11 0.66
CA LEU A 39 4.23 4.71 1.67
C LEU A 39 3.91 5.27 3.06
N VAL A 40 3.49 6.54 3.15
CA VAL A 40 3.05 7.16 4.42
C VAL A 40 1.84 6.43 4.98
N MET A 41 0.85 6.13 4.15
CA MET A 41 -0.32 5.35 4.55
C MET A 41 0.08 3.95 5.02
N ALA A 42 0.96 3.27 4.28
CA ALA A 42 1.43 1.93 4.62
C ALA A 42 2.16 1.89 5.97
N ASN A 43 3.02 2.89 6.23
CA ASN A 43 3.69 3.02 7.53
C ASN A 43 2.69 3.25 8.67
N THR A 44 1.70 4.11 8.45
CA THR A 44 0.64 4.40 9.44
C THR A 44 -0.18 3.15 9.77
N ILE A 45 -0.55 2.36 8.74
CA ILE A 45 -1.27 1.09 8.91
C ILE A 45 -0.39 0.09 9.68
N TYR A 46 0.90 -0.01 9.34
CA TYR A 46 1.83 -0.91 9.99
C TYR A 46 2.03 -0.54 11.49
N ASP A 47 2.21 0.74 11.81
CA ASP A 47 2.33 1.22 13.20
C ASP A 47 1.04 0.96 13.99
N GLY A 48 -0.11 1.17 13.36
CA GLY A 48 -1.42 0.83 13.92
C GLY A 48 -1.56 -0.67 14.19
N PHE A 49 -1.15 -1.52 13.25
CA PHE A 49 -1.11 -2.98 13.41
C PHE A 49 -0.28 -3.39 14.62
N ILE A 50 0.95 -2.87 14.74
CA ILE A 50 1.85 -3.15 15.86
C ILE A 50 1.21 -2.75 17.20
N THR A 51 0.63 -1.54 17.28
CA THR A 51 -0.05 -1.04 18.47
C THR A 51 -1.22 -1.93 18.89
N LEU A 52 -2.02 -2.36 17.91
CA LEU A 52 -3.16 -3.25 18.15
C LEU A 52 -2.70 -4.64 18.62
N CYS A 53 -1.63 -5.18 18.06
CA CYS A 53 -1.04 -6.42 18.53
C CYS A 53 -0.50 -6.30 19.97
N GLN A 54 0.16 -5.20 20.30
CA GLN A 54 0.65 -4.94 21.68
C GLN A 54 -0.48 -4.86 22.70
N SER A 55 -1.60 -4.24 22.30
CA SER A 55 -2.80 -4.14 23.15
C SER A 55 -3.68 -5.39 23.09
N LYS A 56 -3.23 -6.45 22.41
CA LYS A 56 -3.96 -7.71 22.20
C LYS A 56 -5.32 -7.55 21.48
N ASN A 57 -5.49 -6.45 20.75
CA ASN A 57 -6.68 -6.20 19.94
C ASN A 57 -6.51 -6.80 18.53
N TYR A 58 -6.46 -8.10 18.46
CA TYR A 58 -6.14 -8.84 17.23
C TYR A 58 -7.23 -8.76 16.16
N LEU A 59 -8.48 -8.61 16.56
CA LEU A 59 -9.59 -8.41 15.64
C LEU A 59 -9.36 -7.17 14.77
N CYS A 60 -8.97 -6.05 15.38
CA CYS A 60 -8.65 -4.83 14.65
C CYS A 60 -7.29 -4.93 13.92
N ALA A 61 -6.33 -5.68 14.48
CA ALA A 61 -5.04 -5.90 13.82
C ALA A 61 -5.20 -6.66 12.49
N ILE A 62 -6.02 -7.71 12.43
CA ILE A 62 -6.29 -8.46 11.20
C ILE A 62 -6.87 -7.55 10.11
N GLN A 63 -7.70 -6.57 10.47
CA GLN A 63 -8.28 -5.61 9.51
C GLN A 63 -7.20 -4.72 8.87
N GLN A 64 -6.12 -4.40 9.60
CA GLN A 64 -5.00 -3.61 9.06
C GLN A 64 -4.25 -4.37 7.94
N ILE A 65 -4.17 -5.70 8.01
CA ILE A 65 -3.56 -6.51 6.96
C ILE A 65 -4.32 -6.34 5.63
N ARG A 66 -5.65 -6.41 5.68
CA ARG A 66 -6.48 -6.18 4.49
C ARG A 66 -6.26 -4.77 3.93
N MET A 67 -6.25 -3.73 4.78
CA MET A 67 -5.99 -2.35 4.34
C MET A 67 -4.61 -2.22 3.67
N GLN A 68 -3.61 -2.94 4.17
CA GLN A 68 -2.27 -2.97 3.55
C GLN A 68 -2.29 -3.62 2.17
N ILE A 69 -3.10 -4.67 1.97
CA ILE A 69 -3.27 -5.28 0.65
C ILE A 69 -4.04 -4.35 -0.31
N ASP A 70 -5.00 -3.54 0.19
CA ASP A 70 -5.64 -2.48 -0.61
C ASP A 70 -4.60 -1.46 -1.14
N ASN A 71 -3.57 -1.11 -0.34
CA ASN A 71 -2.44 -0.30 -0.80
C ASN A 71 -1.62 -1.00 -1.89
N CYS A 72 -1.33 -2.30 -1.71
CA CYS A 72 -0.63 -3.08 -2.75
C CYS A 72 -1.41 -3.06 -4.07
N MET A 73 -2.72 -3.30 -4.03
CA MET A 73 -3.58 -3.24 -5.23
C MET A 73 -3.57 -1.86 -5.88
N THR A 74 -3.53 -0.79 -5.08
CA THR A 74 -3.53 0.59 -5.58
C THR A 74 -2.23 0.91 -6.34
N VAL A 75 -1.07 0.55 -5.79
CA VAL A 75 0.23 0.70 -6.47
C VAL A 75 0.30 -0.20 -7.70
N PHE A 76 -0.14 -1.44 -7.58
CA PHE A 76 -0.16 -2.39 -8.69
C PHE A 76 -1.05 -1.91 -9.85
N ALA A 77 -2.24 -1.36 -9.56
CA ALA A 77 -3.13 -0.78 -10.55
C ALA A 77 -2.45 0.35 -11.35
N SER A 78 -1.65 1.20 -10.69
CA SER A 78 -0.91 2.27 -11.36
C SER A 78 0.11 1.73 -12.37
N GLN A 79 0.67 0.55 -12.15
CA GLN A 79 1.62 -0.10 -13.07
C GLN A 79 0.92 -0.76 -14.26
N LEU A 80 -0.33 -1.18 -14.12
CA LEU A 80 -1.10 -1.82 -15.17
C LEU A 80 -1.64 -0.82 -16.21
N VAL A 81 -1.92 0.42 -15.80
CA VAL A 81 -2.51 1.44 -16.68
C VAL A 81 -1.42 2.07 -17.53
N LYS A 82 -1.50 1.87 -18.87
CA LYS A 82 -0.50 2.39 -19.80
C LYS A 82 -0.42 3.91 -19.82
N ASN A 83 -1.57 4.58 -19.75
CA ASN A 83 -1.63 6.05 -19.71
C ASN A 83 -1.53 6.54 -18.28
N GLN A 84 -0.31 6.84 -17.84
CA GLN A 84 -0.01 7.27 -16.47
C GLN A 84 -0.70 8.61 -16.14
N THR A 85 -0.69 9.57 -17.07
CA THR A 85 -1.40 10.85 -16.90
C THR A 85 -2.89 10.62 -16.61
N SER A 86 -3.53 9.73 -17.35
CA SER A 86 -4.94 9.38 -17.14
C SER A 86 -5.18 8.74 -15.77
N PHE A 87 -4.30 7.85 -15.34
CA PHE A 87 -4.37 7.22 -14.03
C PHE A 87 -4.30 8.25 -12.91
N TYR A 88 -3.26 9.09 -12.89
CA TYR A 88 -3.06 10.07 -11.82
C TYR A 88 -4.15 11.15 -11.80
N ASN A 89 -4.58 11.63 -12.97
CA ASN A 89 -5.70 12.59 -13.07
C ASN A 89 -7.01 11.99 -12.54
N HIS A 90 -7.27 10.69 -12.77
CA HIS A 90 -8.43 10.00 -12.24
C HIS A 90 -8.36 9.87 -10.72
N PHE A 91 -7.19 9.47 -10.21
CA PHE A 91 -6.95 9.27 -8.78
C PHE A 91 -7.02 10.60 -8.01
N ASP A 92 -6.39 11.66 -8.50
CA ASP A 92 -6.39 13.00 -7.90
C ASP A 92 -7.81 13.60 -7.77
N LYS A 93 -8.71 13.21 -8.66
CA LYS A 93 -10.14 13.58 -8.61
C LYS A 93 -10.98 12.68 -7.69
N GLY A 94 -10.35 11.78 -6.95
CA GLY A 94 -11.04 10.81 -6.08
C GLY A 94 -11.76 9.70 -6.84
N GLY A 95 -11.36 9.42 -8.08
CA GLY A 95 -11.94 8.35 -8.88
C GLY A 95 -11.61 6.97 -8.33
N ALA A 96 -12.59 6.05 -8.38
CA ALA A 96 -12.41 4.68 -7.91
C ALA A 96 -11.68 3.82 -8.97
N LEU A 97 -10.83 2.89 -8.52
CA LEU A 97 -10.05 2.02 -9.42
C LEU A 97 -10.92 1.23 -10.39
N ASN A 98 -12.09 0.76 -9.97
CA ASN A 98 -13.01 -0.02 -10.81
C ASN A 98 -13.60 0.75 -12.00
N GLN A 99 -13.45 2.07 -12.05
CA GLN A 99 -13.83 2.90 -13.20
C GLN A 99 -12.74 2.90 -14.29
N LEU A 100 -11.52 2.50 -13.95
CA LEU A 100 -10.43 2.32 -14.91
C LEU A 100 -10.48 0.93 -15.55
N LYS A 101 -9.97 0.83 -16.79
CA LYS A 101 -9.94 -0.43 -17.54
C LYS A 101 -8.54 -0.72 -18.06
N VAL A 102 -8.14 -1.99 -17.98
CA VAL A 102 -6.91 -2.50 -18.59
C VAL A 102 -7.27 -3.72 -19.44
N LYS A 103 -6.87 -3.70 -20.71
CA LYS A 103 -7.22 -4.75 -21.70
C LYS A 103 -8.71 -5.07 -21.74
N GLY A 104 -9.57 -4.05 -21.59
CA GLY A 104 -11.04 -4.19 -21.59
C GLY A 104 -11.66 -4.56 -20.24
N ASN A 105 -10.90 -5.01 -19.26
CA ASN A 105 -11.38 -5.39 -17.93
C ASN A 105 -11.32 -4.20 -16.98
N ALA A 106 -12.41 -3.97 -16.21
CA ALA A 106 -12.40 -2.99 -15.12
C ALA A 106 -11.46 -3.44 -13.99
N LEU A 107 -10.72 -2.49 -13.39
CA LEU A 107 -9.82 -2.76 -12.28
C LEU A 107 -10.59 -2.95 -10.97
N THR A 108 -11.47 -3.96 -10.96
CA THR A 108 -12.19 -4.35 -9.74
C THR A 108 -11.25 -5.01 -8.74
N THR A 109 -11.61 -4.98 -7.46
CA THR A 109 -10.85 -5.65 -6.39
C THR A 109 -10.56 -7.12 -6.74
N ASN A 110 -11.56 -7.87 -7.22
CA ASN A 110 -11.37 -9.28 -7.59
C ASN A 110 -10.36 -9.44 -8.73
N TYR A 111 -10.46 -8.63 -9.79
CA TYR A 111 -9.54 -8.70 -10.92
C TYR A 111 -8.11 -8.33 -10.52
N LEU A 112 -7.95 -7.27 -9.71
CA LEU A 112 -6.62 -6.89 -9.20
C LEU A 112 -6.02 -7.96 -8.28
N LEU A 113 -6.84 -8.58 -7.42
CA LEU A 113 -6.39 -9.68 -6.57
C LEU A 113 -5.99 -10.92 -7.36
N GLU A 114 -6.71 -11.25 -8.44
CA GLU A 114 -6.33 -12.38 -9.31
C GLU A 114 -4.95 -12.14 -9.94
N LEU A 115 -4.75 -10.96 -10.53
CA LEU A 115 -3.46 -10.62 -11.15
C LEU A 115 -2.33 -10.51 -10.11
N LEU A 116 -2.63 -9.99 -8.93
CA LEU A 116 -1.65 -9.88 -7.85
C LEU A 116 -1.27 -11.25 -7.29
N ASP A 117 -2.25 -12.17 -7.18
CA ASP A 117 -2.05 -13.54 -6.69
C ASP A 117 -1.26 -14.41 -7.68
N GLU A 118 -1.37 -14.14 -9.00
CA GLU A 118 -0.50 -14.76 -10.00
C GLU A 118 0.98 -14.45 -9.77
N LYS A 119 1.29 -13.24 -9.28
CA LYS A 119 2.67 -12.80 -8.98
C LYS A 119 3.09 -13.12 -7.53
N TYR A 120 2.17 -13.01 -6.59
CA TYR A 120 2.38 -13.12 -5.15
C TYR A 120 1.40 -14.14 -4.55
N LEU A 121 1.74 -15.41 -4.70
CA LEU A 121 0.85 -16.53 -4.36
C LEU A 121 0.35 -16.46 -2.91
N GLY A 122 -0.97 -16.57 -2.73
CA GLY A 122 -1.63 -16.59 -1.42
C GLY A 122 -2.13 -15.24 -0.93
N ILE A 123 -1.78 -14.13 -1.59
CA ILE A 123 -2.22 -12.78 -1.19
C ILE A 123 -3.75 -12.64 -1.23
N ARG A 124 -4.40 -13.31 -2.18
CA ARG A 124 -5.85 -13.33 -2.32
C ARG A 124 -6.53 -13.99 -1.13
N ASP A 125 -5.97 -15.07 -0.61
CA ASP A 125 -6.54 -15.78 0.54
C ASP A 125 -6.38 -14.96 1.83
N ILE A 126 -5.25 -14.29 2.01
CA ILE A 126 -5.04 -13.34 3.12
C ILE A 126 -6.07 -12.21 3.05
N TYR A 127 -6.28 -11.61 1.87
CA TYR A 127 -7.27 -10.56 1.69
C TYR A 127 -8.69 -11.03 2.02
N ARG A 128 -9.09 -12.20 1.51
CA ARG A 128 -10.41 -12.81 1.77
C ARG A 128 -10.61 -13.12 3.25
N GLU A 129 -9.57 -13.57 3.91
CA GLU A 129 -9.60 -13.76 5.36
C GLU A 129 -9.88 -12.44 6.08
N GLY A 130 -9.15 -11.37 5.77
CA GLY A 130 -9.38 -10.03 6.30
C GLY A 130 -10.81 -9.52 6.08
N CYS A 131 -11.40 -9.81 4.91
CA CYS A 131 -12.81 -9.45 4.62
C CYS A 131 -13.80 -10.11 5.57
N LYS A 132 -13.57 -11.37 6.00
CA LYS A 132 -14.46 -12.09 6.94
C LYS A 132 -14.54 -11.38 8.30
N TRP A 133 -13.52 -10.61 8.67
CA TRP A 133 -13.43 -9.88 9.94
C TRP A 133 -14.04 -8.48 9.88
N ILE A 134 -14.18 -7.89 8.70
CA ILE A 134 -14.78 -6.57 8.51
C ILE A 134 -16.30 -6.67 8.36
N HIS A 135 -16.76 -7.64 7.58
CA HIS A 135 -18.18 -7.85 7.33
C HIS A 135 -18.85 -8.62 8.49
N PRO A 136 -20.16 -8.39 8.75
CA PRO A 136 -20.90 -9.11 9.78
C PRO A 136 -21.15 -10.56 9.33
N THR A 137 -20.14 -11.40 9.49
CA THR A 137 -20.20 -12.84 9.19
C THR A 137 -20.30 -13.64 10.48
N SER A 138 -20.70 -14.90 10.37
CA SER A 138 -20.69 -15.83 11.51
C SER A 138 -19.32 -15.95 12.14
N LYS A 139 -18.23 -15.88 11.34
CA LYS A 139 -16.85 -15.92 11.83
C LYS A 139 -16.53 -14.75 12.77
N ARG A 140 -16.96 -13.54 12.43
CA ARG A 140 -16.80 -12.36 13.30
C ARG A 140 -17.59 -12.50 14.61
N LEU A 141 -18.80 -13.06 14.55
CA LEU A 141 -19.63 -13.27 15.74
C LEU A 141 -19.09 -14.40 16.63
N ASN A 142 -18.52 -15.43 16.04
CA ASN A 142 -17.95 -16.57 16.75
C ASN A 142 -16.61 -16.25 17.45
N PHE A 143 -15.99 -15.10 17.15
CA PHE A 143 -14.80 -14.64 17.86
C PHE A 143 -15.00 -14.54 19.38
N TYR A 144 -16.23 -14.29 19.83
CA TYR A 144 -16.58 -14.16 21.24
C TYR A 144 -17.30 -15.39 21.80
N TYR A 145 -17.25 -16.53 21.10
CA TYR A 145 -17.85 -17.73 21.62
C TYR A 145 -17.03 -18.22 22.83
N ILE A 146 -17.60 -18.04 24.02
CA ILE A 146 -16.99 -18.46 25.28
C ILE A 146 -17.45 -19.90 25.54
N THR A 147 -16.52 -20.84 25.40
CA THR A 147 -16.77 -22.21 25.86
C THR A 147 -16.35 -22.30 27.33
N PRO A 148 -17.24 -22.62 28.27
CA PRO A 148 -16.81 -22.89 29.62
C PRO A 148 -15.93 -24.14 29.60
N LEU A 149 -14.65 -23.97 29.94
CA LEU A 149 -13.75 -25.11 30.16
C LEU A 149 -14.11 -25.83 31.47
N THR A 150 -13.78 -27.09 31.52
CA THR A 150 -13.95 -27.94 32.70
C THR A 150 -13.31 -27.39 33.98
N ASN A 151 -12.41 -26.39 33.85
CA ASN A 151 -11.71 -25.72 34.96
C ASN A 151 -12.28 -24.34 35.31
N GLY A 152 -13.39 -23.93 34.70
CA GLY A 152 -14.03 -22.64 34.98
C GLY A 152 -13.33 -21.41 34.40
N GLU A 153 -12.26 -21.56 33.63
CA GLU A 153 -11.58 -20.46 32.97
C GLU A 153 -12.27 -20.10 31.64
N PRO A 154 -12.57 -18.81 31.38
CA PRO A 154 -13.18 -18.39 30.14
C PRO A 154 -12.21 -18.58 28.98
N THR A 155 -12.57 -19.41 28.01
CA THR A 155 -11.82 -19.66 26.79
C THR A 155 -12.63 -19.23 25.58
N SER A 156 -12.06 -18.43 24.72
CA SER A 156 -12.61 -18.10 23.41
C SER A 156 -11.84 -18.85 22.32
N ILE A 157 -12.54 -19.30 21.30
CA ILE A 157 -11.93 -19.92 20.12
C ILE A 157 -12.02 -18.94 18.97
N VAL A 158 -10.88 -18.70 18.30
CA VAL A 158 -10.76 -17.82 17.13
C VAL A 158 -10.30 -18.66 15.95
N GLY A 159 -11.07 -18.65 14.87
CA GLY A 159 -10.62 -19.23 13.61
C GLY A 159 -9.89 -18.18 12.77
N TYR A 160 -8.68 -18.45 12.32
CA TYR A 160 -7.95 -17.61 11.35
C TYR A 160 -7.42 -18.50 10.24
N LYS A 161 -7.75 -18.17 8.98
CA LYS A 161 -7.59 -19.08 7.85
C LYS A 161 -8.30 -20.42 8.18
N ASP A 162 -7.65 -21.53 8.04
CA ASP A 162 -8.22 -22.86 8.31
C ASP A 162 -7.77 -23.43 9.67
N LYS A 163 -7.26 -22.57 10.56
CA LYS A 163 -6.78 -22.95 11.90
C LYS A 163 -7.70 -22.39 12.97
N GLU A 164 -7.78 -23.09 14.10
CA GLU A 164 -8.47 -22.66 15.32
C GLU A 164 -7.45 -22.36 16.42
N TYR A 165 -7.66 -21.24 17.12
CA TYR A 165 -6.79 -20.77 18.18
C TYR A 165 -7.59 -20.54 19.45
N SER A 166 -7.09 -21.05 20.57
CA SER A 166 -7.69 -20.83 21.88
C SER A 166 -7.15 -19.54 22.51
N ILE A 167 -8.06 -18.73 23.05
CA ILE A 167 -7.74 -17.55 23.84
C ILE A 167 -8.14 -17.86 25.27
N VAL A 168 -7.17 -18.04 26.17
CA VAL A 168 -7.37 -18.32 27.59
C VAL A 168 -7.05 -17.04 28.38
N ASN A 169 -8.00 -16.56 29.21
CA ASN A 169 -7.83 -15.34 30.01
C ASN A 169 -7.41 -14.11 29.21
N GLY A 170 -7.89 -13.98 27.96
CA GLY A 170 -7.48 -12.90 27.05
C GLY A 170 -6.06 -13.02 26.50
N LEU A 171 -5.35 -14.11 26.82
CA LEU A 171 -4.04 -14.43 26.27
C LEU A 171 -4.23 -15.29 25.01
N MET A 172 -3.85 -14.72 23.88
CA MET A 172 -3.86 -15.46 22.62
C MET A 172 -2.68 -16.42 22.57
N ALA A 173 -2.90 -17.55 21.89
CA ALA A 173 -1.79 -18.41 21.51
C ALA A 173 -0.76 -17.60 20.68
N ASP A 174 0.52 -17.67 21.07
CA ASP A 174 1.61 -16.99 20.36
C ASP A 174 1.63 -17.33 18.86
N THR A 175 1.13 -18.50 18.50
CA THR A 175 1.00 -18.99 17.12
C THR A 175 0.04 -18.17 16.26
N LEU A 176 -1.09 -17.65 16.80
CA LEU A 176 -1.96 -16.77 16.02
C LEU A 176 -1.29 -15.40 15.79
N LEU A 177 -0.64 -14.85 16.82
CA LEU A 177 0.12 -13.61 16.69
C LEU A 177 1.21 -13.75 15.63
N GLU A 178 1.90 -14.89 15.59
CA GLU A 178 2.90 -15.20 14.57
C GLU A 178 2.28 -15.24 13.18
N ASP A 179 1.16 -15.95 12.98
CA ASP A 179 0.49 -16.05 11.69
C ASP A 179 0.01 -14.68 11.16
N ILE A 180 -0.62 -13.84 12.00
CA ILE A 180 -1.04 -12.49 11.57
C ILE A 180 0.14 -11.55 11.32
N CYS A 181 1.25 -11.69 12.07
CA CYS A 181 2.46 -10.94 11.81
C CYS A 181 3.09 -11.34 10.47
N ASN A 182 3.16 -12.63 10.16
CA ASN A 182 3.67 -13.12 8.90
C ASN A 182 2.86 -12.60 7.71
N ASP A 183 1.53 -12.57 7.82
CA ASP A 183 0.66 -12.04 6.77
C ASP A 183 0.86 -10.53 6.58
N MET A 184 0.99 -9.75 7.65
CA MET A 184 1.31 -8.32 7.55
C MET A 184 2.70 -8.10 6.92
N TYR A 185 3.70 -8.88 7.32
CA TYR A 185 5.05 -8.78 6.77
C TYR A 185 5.06 -9.11 5.28
N TYR A 186 4.32 -10.13 4.87
CA TYR A 186 4.18 -10.49 3.47
C TYR A 186 3.55 -9.35 2.65
N ALA A 187 2.46 -8.76 3.13
CA ALA A 187 1.83 -7.61 2.48
C ALA A 187 2.77 -6.39 2.38
N MET A 188 3.57 -6.12 3.43
CA MET A 188 4.57 -5.05 3.42
C MET A 188 5.71 -5.30 2.44
N ASP A 189 6.23 -6.53 2.37
CA ASP A 189 7.29 -6.89 1.42
C ASP A 189 6.80 -6.76 -0.03
N ILE A 190 5.55 -7.18 -0.33
CA ILE A 190 4.92 -6.98 -1.65
C ILE A 190 4.81 -5.48 -1.98
N LEU A 191 4.32 -4.66 -1.05
CA LEU A 191 4.21 -3.23 -1.29
C LEU A 191 5.56 -2.60 -1.63
N LEU A 192 6.60 -2.93 -0.86
CA LEU A 192 7.94 -2.39 -1.08
C LEU A 192 8.53 -2.86 -2.42
N GLU A 193 8.26 -4.08 -2.85
CA GLU A 193 8.64 -4.55 -4.18
C GLU A 193 7.94 -3.75 -5.29
N LEU A 194 6.63 -3.53 -5.16
CA LEU A 194 5.87 -2.72 -6.11
C LEU A 194 6.36 -1.26 -6.14
N VAL A 195 6.71 -0.68 -5.00
CA VAL A 195 7.29 0.67 -4.91
C VAL A 195 8.67 0.71 -5.57
N ASN A 196 9.51 -0.29 -5.34
CA ASN A 196 10.83 -0.38 -5.99
C ASN A 196 10.70 -0.43 -7.52
N GLU A 197 9.65 -1.06 -8.03
CA GLU A 197 9.34 -1.03 -9.47
C GLU A 197 8.97 0.39 -9.94
N GLN A 198 8.24 1.19 -9.16
CA GLN A 198 7.97 2.59 -9.47
C GLN A 198 9.27 3.41 -9.52
N ILE A 199 10.18 3.20 -8.57
CA ILE A 199 11.49 3.85 -8.55
C ILE A 199 12.31 3.46 -9.79
N ARG A 200 12.28 2.19 -10.19
CA ARG A 200 12.96 1.71 -11.40
C ARG A 200 12.43 2.40 -12.64
N LEU A 201 11.10 2.49 -12.79
CA LEU A 201 10.46 3.18 -13.92
C LEU A 201 10.84 4.67 -13.98
N GLN A 202 10.93 5.36 -12.83
CA GLN A 202 11.38 6.74 -12.78
C GLN A 202 12.85 6.90 -13.21
N ARG A 203 13.73 5.99 -12.79
CA ARG A 203 15.13 6.00 -13.20
C ARG A 203 15.29 5.79 -14.69
N GLU A 204 14.54 4.86 -15.27
CA GLU A 204 14.55 4.61 -16.71
C GLU A 204 14.04 5.82 -17.50
N GLU A 205 12.96 6.45 -17.04
CA GLU A 205 12.43 7.68 -17.64
C GLU A 205 13.47 8.82 -17.57
N ALA A 206 14.13 9.01 -16.42
CA ALA A 206 15.17 10.02 -16.27
C ALA A 206 16.40 9.76 -17.16
N SER A 207 16.81 8.51 -17.30
CA SER A 207 17.96 8.14 -18.13
C SER A 207 17.69 8.30 -19.64
N ALA A 208 16.44 8.28 -20.06
CA ALA A 208 16.04 8.55 -21.44
C ALA A 208 16.10 10.04 -21.81
N VAL A 209 16.16 10.96 -20.82
CA VAL A 209 16.31 12.40 -21.01
C VAL A 209 17.80 12.72 -21.16
N THR A 210 18.30 12.79 -22.39
CA THR A 210 19.74 12.80 -22.67
C THR A 210 20.39 14.19 -22.79
N THR A 211 19.62 15.28 -22.80
CA THR A 211 20.18 16.65 -22.95
C THR A 211 19.56 17.64 -22.00
N GLY A 212 20.35 18.65 -21.55
CA GLY A 212 19.85 19.75 -20.72
C GLY A 212 18.72 20.56 -21.38
N GLU A 213 18.71 20.67 -22.70
CA GLU A 213 17.63 21.31 -23.45
C GLU A 213 16.32 20.54 -23.37
N GLN A 214 16.35 19.20 -23.44
CA GLN A 214 15.18 18.36 -23.26
C GLN A 214 14.64 18.46 -21.83
N LEU A 215 15.54 18.58 -20.86
CA LEU A 215 15.16 18.76 -19.47
C LEU A 215 14.43 20.10 -19.26
N MET A 216 14.98 21.19 -19.81
CA MET A 216 14.37 22.54 -19.73
C MET A 216 13.02 22.58 -20.44
N ASN A 217 12.93 22.02 -21.64
CA ASN A 217 11.66 21.96 -22.38
C ASN A 217 10.59 21.16 -21.62
N ASN A 218 10.98 20.07 -20.96
CA ASN A 218 10.06 19.27 -20.16
C ASN A 218 9.59 20.03 -18.91
N ILE A 219 10.49 20.81 -18.28
CA ILE A 219 10.14 21.63 -17.09
C ILE A 219 9.16 22.73 -17.51
N ASP A 220 9.41 23.44 -18.61
CA ASP A 220 8.53 24.49 -19.12
C ASP A 220 7.14 23.92 -19.47
N GLU A 221 7.09 22.75 -20.13
CA GLU A 221 5.82 22.06 -20.40
C GLU A 221 5.06 21.65 -19.12
N VAL A 222 5.78 21.27 -18.06
CA VAL A 222 5.19 20.98 -16.75
C VAL A 222 4.59 22.23 -16.12
N PHE A 223 5.32 23.33 -16.12
CA PHE A 223 4.83 24.60 -15.55
C PHE A 223 3.62 25.13 -16.30
N ASP A 224 3.61 25.06 -17.63
CA ASP A 224 2.45 25.44 -18.44
C ASP A 224 1.21 24.59 -18.14
N LYS A 225 1.36 23.26 -17.96
CA LYS A 225 0.24 22.36 -17.65
C LYS A 225 -0.35 22.56 -16.25
N ILE A 226 0.44 22.99 -15.28
CA ILE A 226 -0.03 23.27 -13.91
C ILE A 226 -0.42 24.74 -13.70
N GLY A 227 -0.33 25.57 -14.77
CA GLY A 227 -0.73 26.98 -14.73
C GLY A 227 0.20 27.88 -13.92
N ILE A 228 1.44 27.44 -13.66
CA ILE A 228 2.47 28.26 -13.04
C ILE A 228 3.26 28.93 -14.16
N GLN A 229 3.04 30.23 -14.37
CA GLN A 229 3.90 31.01 -15.25
C GLN A 229 5.25 31.28 -14.56
N VAL A 230 6.32 30.70 -15.11
CA VAL A 230 7.67 31.08 -14.72
C VAL A 230 7.95 32.45 -15.37
N VAL A 231 7.83 33.49 -14.58
CA VAL A 231 8.31 34.83 -15.01
C VAL A 231 9.82 34.76 -15.01
N SER A 232 10.43 34.52 -16.18
CA SER A 232 11.86 34.67 -16.35
C SER A 232 12.18 36.17 -16.32
N ASP A 233 12.53 36.64 -15.15
CA ASP A 233 13.07 38.02 -15.03
C ASP A 233 14.48 38.03 -15.63
N LYS A 234 14.55 38.32 -16.95
CA LYS A 234 15.79 38.61 -17.62
C LYS A 234 16.18 40.05 -17.26
N GLY A 235 16.67 40.26 -16.08
CA GLY A 235 17.27 41.54 -15.73
C GLY A 235 16.98 42.03 -14.33
N ASN A 236 18.01 42.02 -13.52
CA ASN A 236 18.18 42.57 -12.19
C ASN A 236 17.86 41.62 -11.03
N GLY A 237 18.94 41.13 -10.47
CA GLY A 237 18.95 40.32 -9.29
C GLY A 237 18.25 40.98 -8.10
N VAL A 238 17.25 40.32 -7.60
CA VAL A 238 16.93 40.27 -6.17
C VAL A 238 16.40 38.83 -5.89
N ILE A 239 17.16 38.11 -5.10
CA ILE A 239 16.78 36.85 -4.50
C ILE A 239 15.81 37.17 -3.35
N PHE A 240 14.63 36.54 -3.35
CA PHE A 240 13.88 36.29 -2.14
C PHE A 240 13.50 34.83 -2.10
#